data_7fd19e88f7014f6a7178489c37f5db50
#
_entry.id   7fd19e88f7014f6a7178489c37f5db50
#
_cell.length_a   1.000
_cell.length_b   1.000
_cell.length_c   1.000
_cell.angle_alpha   90.00
_cell.angle_beta   90.00
_cell.angle_gamma   90.00
#
_symmetry.space_group_name_H-M   'P 1'
#
loop_
_entity.id
_entity.type
_entity.pdbx_description
1 polymer ?
#
loop_
_entity_poly.entity_id
_entity_poly.type
_entity_poly.pdbx_seq_one_letter_code
_entity_poly.pdbx_strand_id
1 'polypeptide(L)'
;MRNLTFLAALSGLALAATTASASAHAAPVWAGAWGYAPADAGSGDPEQPAGTYRYRVRLTQAGDAMQLSISNAEGDRPLGIAGVTISSPSGPVGTEIGANPVHTIRFSGLQAVALPKGHTVVSAPIIAPFHNAQDVIVSVSFSTPSKPGRTNLGLEMAFAPTTPGATFTPIKVRPYLSLVSVRSSQAPCTVVAFGDSITDGFLGLSPQTRGWPGRLAERLAALPASQRCGVVNMGISGNRVLKQGRATSALDRFWRDVASVPNVTHVILLEGINDIGAGAESGPDAVTPDQLIYGYRQFVARAHALGIKVLGGTLTPALRAGYMSPVKEQTRQAVNAAIRSQKIFDGVVDFDAAVRSPTVPADMKPEFDPGDHLHPNDAGLRAMGDAVNLSLLKP
;
A
#
# COMPACT_ATOMS: atom_id res chain seq x y z
N MET A 1 88.71 -35.02 24.66
CA MET A 1 87.50 -35.47 24.01
C MET A 1 86.36 -34.59 24.56
N ARG A 2 85.99 -33.56 23.85
CA ARG A 2 85.00 -32.51 24.26
C ARG A 2 83.84 -32.56 23.30
N ASN A 3 82.67 -32.88 23.82
CA ASN A 3 81.41 -32.84 23.09
C ASN A 3 80.87 -31.39 23.02
N LEU A 4 80.68 -30.88 21.84
CA LEU A 4 79.94 -29.66 21.62
C LEU A 4 78.49 -29.99 21.22
N THR A 5 77.55 -29.52 22.01
CA THR A 5 76.13 -29.59 21.76
C THR A 5 75.68 -28.30 21.11
N PHE A 6 75.15 -28.36 19.89
CA PHE A 6 74.53 -27.22 19.20
C PHE A 6 73.06 -27.13 19.57
N LEU A 7 72.61 -26.05 20.18
CA LEU A 7 71.18 -25.70 20.34
C LEU A 7 70.73 -24.91 19.07
N ALA A 8 69.78 -25.47 18.33
CA ALA A 8 69.07 -24.76 17.28
C ALA A 8 67.80 -24.10 17.84
N ALA A 9 67.77 -22.76 17.81
CA ALA A 9 66.54 -22.01 18.17
C ALA A 9 65.64 -21.89 16.91
N LEU A 10 64.45 -22.50 16.98
CA LEU A 10 63.39 -22.28 16.00
C LEU A 10 62.57 -21.06 16.41
N SER A 11 62.68 -19.97 15.63
CA SER A 11 61.80 -18.81 15.71
C SER A 11 60.54 -19.07 14.91
N GLY A 12 59.44 -19.35 15.59
CA GLY A 12 58.11 -19.48 14.99
C GLY A 12 57.52 -18.12 14.65
N LEU A 13 57.38 -17.82 13.36
CA LEU A 13 56.62 -16.67 12.86
C LEU A 13 55.13 -17.04 12.86
N ALA A 14 54.33 -16.51 13.79
CA ALA A 14 52.87 -16.64 13.80
C ALA A 14 52.28 -15.66 12.78
N LEU A 15 51.82 -16.16 11.64
CA LEU A 15 51.05 -15.40 10.66
C LEU A 15 49.61 -15.25 11.17
N ALA A 16 49.27 -14.05 11.68
CA ALA A 16 47.87 -13.74 12.02
C ALA A 16 47.07 -13.55 10.72
N ALA A 17 46.30 -14.54 10.34
CA ALA A 17 45.35 -14.44 9.26
C ALA A 17 44.14 -13.58 9.72
N THR A 18 44.10 -12.31 9.35
CA THR A 18 42.89 -11.49 9.48
C THR A 18 41.87 -11.94 8.44
N THR A 19 40.91 -12.76 8.87
CA THR A 19 39.73 -13.07 8.06
C THR A 19 38.84 -11.83 8.03
N ALA A 20 38.96 -11.02 6.98
CA ALA A 20 37.96 -10.02 6.67
C ALA A 20 36.65 -10.77 6.32
N SER A 21 35.69 -10.77 7.24
CA SER A 21 34.33 -11.22 6.96
C SER A 21 33.74 -10.26 5.92
N ALA A 22 33.81 -10.63 4.66
CA ALA A 22 33.02 -9.98 3.62
C ALA A 22 31.55 -10.22 3.98
N SER A 23 30.85 -9.20 4.43
CA SER A 23 29.40 -9.24 4.57
C SER A 23 28.82 -9.60 3.20
N ALA A 24 28.32 -10.82 3.04
CA ALA A 24 27.64 -11.24 1.85
C ALA A 24 26.39 -10.34 1.70
N HIS A 25 26.45 -9.36 0.80
CA HIS A 25 25.27 -8.59 0.43
C HIS A 25 24.27 -9.54 -0.18
N ALA A 26 23.05 -9.56 0.36
CA ALA A 26 21.97 -10.32 -0.24
C ALA A 26 21.77 -9.90 -1.71
N ALA A 27 21.41 -10.85 -2.57
CA ALA A 27 21.10 -10.52 -3.96
C ALA A 27 19.97 -9.49 -4.01
N PRO A 28 20.06 -8.48 -4.90
CA PRO A 28 19.02 -7.48 -5.02
C PRO A 28 17.68 -8.11 -5.40
N VAL A 29 16.61 -7.74 -4.69
CA VAL A 29 15.25 -8.18 -4.94
C VAL A 29 14.36 -6.99 -5.30
N TRP A 30 13.32 -7.23 -6.07
CA TRP A 30 12.26 -6.25 -6.27
C TRP A 30 11.37 -6.20 -5.04
N ALA A 31 11.02 -5.00 -4.57
CA ALA A 31 10.12 -4.78 -3.44
C ALA A 31 9.15 -3.64 -3.74
N GLY A 32 7.94 -3.72 -3.19
CA GLY A 32 6.96 -2.65 -3.31
C GLY A 32 7.44 -1.39 -2.59
N ALA A 33 7.41 -0.25 -3.29
CA ALA A 33 7.80 1.06 -2.76
C ALA A 33 6.67 2.08 -2.71
N TRP A 34 5.60 1.85 -3.43
CA TRP A 34 4.34 2.57 -3.39
C TRP A 34 3.28 1.73 -4.10
N GLY A 35 2.04 1.79 -3.66
CA GLY A 35 0.95 1.09 -4.30
C GLY A 35 -0.39 1.74 -4.03
N TYR A 36 -1.32 1.56 -4.97
CA TYR A 36 -2.71 1.98 -4.86
C TYR A 36 -3.60 1.04 -5.68
N ALA A 37 -4.48 0.30 -5.00
CA ALA A 37 -5.28 -0.73 -5.63
C ALA A 37 -6.15 -0.17 -6.76
N PRO A 38 -6.23 -0.83 -7.93
CA PRO A 38 -7.21 -0.49 -8.96
C PRO A 38 -8.64 -0.65 -8.43
N ALA A 39 -9.52 0.30 -8.78
CA ALA A 39 -10.94 0.21 -8.50
C ALA A 39 -11.73 0.71 -9.71
N ASP A 40 -12.94 0.18 -9.86
CA ASP A 40 -13.84 0.54 -10.96
C ASP A 40 -14.33 1.99 -10.86
N ALA A 41 -14.63 2.56 -12.02
CA ALA A 41 -15.34 3.80 -12.10
C ALA A 41 -16.85 3.53 -11.94
N GLY A 42 -17.49 4.24 -11.03
CA GLY A 42 -18.95 4.25 -10.92
C GLY A 42 -19.62 4.81 -12.18
N SER A 43 -20.89 4.49 -12.38
CA SER A 43 -21.66 5.00 -13.55
C SER A 43 -21.66 6.53 -13.65
N GLY A 44 -21.62 7.22 -12.49
CA GLY A 44 -21.60 8.69 -12.42
C GLY A 44 -20.19 9.32 -12.41
N ASP A 45 -19.13 8.55 -12.56
CA ASP A 45 -17.78 9.12 -12.60
C ASP A 45 -17.47 9.73 -13.97
N PRO A 46 -16.85 10.93 -13.99
CA PRO A 46 -16.63 11.64 -15.24
C PRO A 46 -15.58 10.94 -16.10
N GLU A 47 -15.84 10.90 -17.41
CA GLU A 47 -14.86 10.54 -18.40
C GLU A 47 -13.86 11.68 -18.57
N GLN A 48 -12.59 11.35 -18.70
CA GLN A 48 -11.52 12.29 -19.00
C GLN A 48 -11.12 12.16 -20.48
N PRO A 49 -10.88 13.25 -21.19
CA PRO A 49 -10.37 13.19 -22.56
C PRO A 49 -8.97 12.58 -22.60
N ALA A 50 -8.44 12.34 -23.80
CA ALA A 50 -7.03 12.04 -23.99
C ALA A 50 -6.17 13.14 -23.34
N GLY A 51 -5.12 12.77 -22.63
CA GLY A 51 -4.33 13.72 -21.86
C GLY A 51 -3.30 13.07 -20.96
N THR A 52 -2.65 13.89 -20.17
CA THR A 52 -1.59 13.46 -19.25
C THR A 52 -2.01 13.64 -17.81
N TYR A 53 -1.92 12.57 -17.04
CA TYR A 53 -2.03 12.60 -15.58
C TYR A 53 -0.64 12.70 -14.97
N ARG A 54 -0.46 13.54 -13.97
CA ARG A 54 0.69 13.61 -13.11
C ARG A 54 0.32 13.15 -11.71
N TYR A 55 1.14 12.26 -11.15
CA TYR A 55 0.99 11.72 -9.79
C TYR A 55 2.24 12.02 -9.00
N ARG A 56 2.13 12.66 -7.83
CA ARG A 56 3.22 12.75 -6.87
C ARG A 56 3.23 11.50 -6.02
N VAL A 57 4.30 10.74 -6.10
CA VAL A 57 4.48 9.46 -5.42
C VAL A 57 5.62 9.59 -4.43
N ARG A 58 5.40 9.26 -3.15
CA ARG A 58 6.44 9.14 -2.15
C ARG A 58 6.86 7.69 -2.00
N LEU A 59 8.13 7.41 -2.26
CA LEU A 59 8.70 6.07 -2.15
C LEU A 59 8.84 5.67 -0.69
N THR A 60 8.41 4.47 -0.34
CA THR A 60 8.56 3.89 1.00
C THR A 60 9.78 2.99 1.11
N GLN A 61 10.55 2.84 0.01
CA GLN A 61 11.75 1.99 -0.08
C GLN A 61 12.79 2.65 -0.99
N ALA A 62 14.07 2.41 -0.68
CA ALA A 62 15.21 2.81 -1.52
C ALA A 62 15.61 1.66 -2.47
N GLY A 63 16.23 2.00 -3.60
CA GLY A 63 16.73 1.00 -4.54
C GLY A 63 17.66 1.58 -5.62
N ASP A 64 18.24 0.72 -6.44
CA ASP A 64 19.12 1.04 -7.57
C ASP A 64 18.43 0.96 -8.92
N ALA A 65 17.17 0.52 -8.93
CA ALA A 65 16.31 0.51 -10.10
C ALA A 65 14.84 0.62 -9.69
N MET A 66 13.99 1.06 -10.62
CA MET A 66 12.54 1.22 -10.42
C MET A 66 11.77 0.62 -11.59
N GLN A 67 10.61 0.02 -11.29
CA GLN A 67 9.59 -0.41 -12.25
C GLN A 67 8.23 0.16 -11.86
N LEU A 68 7.38 0.41 -12.87
CA LEU A 68 6.02 0.87 -12.70
C LEU A 68 5.03 -0.18 -13.22
N SER A 69 3.91 -0.34 -12.52
CA SER A 69 2.76 -1.10 -12.99
C SER A 69 1.62 -0.14 -13.32
N ILE A 70 1.16 -0.15 -14.56
CA ILE A 70 -0.03 0.58 -15.00
C ILE A 70 -1.15 -0.44 -15.15
N SER A 71 -2.26 -0.22 -14.47
CA SER A 71 -3.36 -1.18 -14.40
C SER A 71 -4.64 -0.65 -15.00
N ASN A 72 -5.25 -1.46 -15.85
CA ASN A 72 -6.61 -1.31 -16.38
C ASN A 72 -7.50 -2.49 -15.89
N ALA A 73 -7.16 -3.08 -14.74
CA ALA A 73 -7.81 -4.27 -14.21
C ALA A 73 -9.32 -4.08 -14.00
N GLU A 74 -9.72 -2.89 -13.55
CA GLU A 74 -11.13 -2.53 -13.31
C GLU A 74 -11.67 -1.58 -14.40
N GLY A 75 -10.94 -1.40 -15.51
CA GLY A 75 -11.36 -0.52 -16.60
C GLY A 75 -12.55 -1.05 -17.39
N ASP A 76 -13.34 -0.17 -18.00
CA ASP A 76 -14.50 -0.49 -18.83
C ASP A 76 -14.15 -0.67 -20.32
N ARG A 77 -12.98 -0.15 -20.75
CA ARG A 77 -12.51 -0.15 -22.14
C ARG A 77 -10.98 -0.29 -22.23
N PRO A 78 -10.42 -0.62 -23.42
CA PRO A 78 -8.97 -0.55 -23.63
C PRO A 78 -8.45 0.90 -23.48
N LEU A 79 -7.21 1.06 -23.00
CA LEU A 79 -6.52 2.34 -22.86
C LEU A 79 -5.33 2.41 -23.82
N GLY A 80 -5.21 3.51 -24.57
CA GLY A 80 -4.01 3.83 -25.33
C GLY A 80 -3.04 4.62 -24.46
N ILE A 81 -1.97 3.98 -23.98
CA ILE A 81 -0.88 4.67 -23.29
C ILE A 81 0.06 5.22 -24.35
N ALA A 82 0.16 6.55 -24.45
CA ALA A 82 1.05 7.23 -25.40
C ALA A 82 2.48 7.34 -24.89
N GLY A 83 2.66 7.39 -23.57
CA GLY A 83 3.95 7.46 -22.93
C GLY A 83 3.86 7.60 -21.43
N VAL A 84 4.95 7.24 -20.75
CA VAL A 84 5.09 7.40 -19.30
C VAL A 84 6.48 7.96 -19.01
N THR A 85 6.55 8.91 -18.08
CA THR A 85 7.83 9.47 -17.61
C THR A 85 7.89 9.56 -16.10
N ILE A 86 9.12 9.54 -15.56
CA ILE A 86 9.40 9.85 -14.15
C ILE A 86 10.31 11.06 -14.09
N SER A 87 10.05 11.97 -13.16
CA SER A 87 10.81 13.19 -12.92
C SER A 87 10.90 13.48 -11.42
N SER A 88 11.85 14.31 -11.03
CA SER A 88 11.83 14.92 -9.70
C SER A 88 10.79 16.04 -9.64
N PRO A 89 10.13 16.26 -8.49
CA PRO A 89 9.26 17.42 -8.31
C PRO A 89 10.08 18.72 -8.27
N SER A 90 9.46 19.85 -8.67
CA SER A 90 10.09 21.19 -8.60
C SER A 90 10.07 21.78 -7.19
N GLY A 91 9.20 21.29 -6.30
CA GLY A 91 9.01 21.80 -4.95
C GLY A 91 8.47 20.77 -3.98
N PRO A 92 8.23 21.14 -2.72
CA PRO A 92 7.79 20.23 -1.66
C PRO A 92 6.36 19.76 -1.81
N VAL A 93 5.54 20.46 -2.59
CA VAL A 93 4.12 20.16 -2.86
C VAL A 93 3.80 20.32 -4.35
N GLY A 94 2.69 19.77 -4.78
CA GLY A 94 2.22 19.85 -6.16
C GLY A 94 2.85 18.82 -7.09
N THR A 95 2.48 18.90 -8.37
CA THR A 95 2.89 17.94 -9.40
C THR A 95 3.79 18.56 -10.48
N GLU A 96 4.34 19.75 -10.22
CA GLU A 96 5.26 20.41 -11.15
C GLU A 96 6.59 19.66 -11.20
N ILE A 97 7.13 19.55 -12.41
CA ILE A 97 8.38 18.83 -12.73
C ILE A 97 9.56 19.76 -12.53
N GLY A 98 10.57 19.29 -11.80
CA GLY A 98 11.85 19.98 -11.63
C GLY A 98 12.75 19.89 -12.87
N ALA A 99 13.86 20.63 -12.83
CA ALA A 99 14.83 20.69 -13.91
C ALA A 99 15.69 19.43 -14.10
N ASN A 100 15.60 18.45 -13.22
CA ASN A 100 16.37 17.21 -13.27
C ASN A 100 15.96 16.32 -14.45
N PRO A 101 16.82 15.35 -14.85
CA PRO A 101 16.53 14.48 -15.98
C PRO A 101 15.17 13.82 -15.88
N VAL A 102 14.44 13.81 -16.99
CA VAL A 102 13.20 13.06 -17.16
C VAL A 102 13.54 11.67 -17.68
N HIS A 103 13.16 10.63 -16.94
CA HIS A 103 13.31 9.24 -17.38
C HIS A 103 12.08 8.80 -18.18
N THR A 104 12.29 8.46 -19.45
CA THR A 104 11.25 7.85 -20.29
C THR A 104 11.11 6.37 -19.97
N ILE A 105 9.87 5.96 -19.70
CA ILE A 105 9.50 4.58 -19.39
C ILE A 105 9.25 3.82 -20.68
N ARG A 106 9.66 2.55 -20.70
CA ARG A 106 9.39 1.64 -21.82
C ARG A 106 8.72 0.37 -21.36
N PHE A 107 7.89 -0.20 -22.22
CA PHE A 107 7.20 -1.47 -22.04
C PHE A 107 7.69 -2.41 -23.14
N SER A 108 8.53 -3.38 -22.79
CA SER A 108 9.17 -4.27 -23.78
C SER A 108 9.82 -3.53 -24.95
N GLY A 109 10.50 -2.40 -24.66
CA GLY A 109 11.18 -1.55 -25.66
C GLY A 109 10.29 -0.46 -26.28
N LEU A 110 8.97 -0.53 -26.15
CA LEU A 110 8.02 0.43 -26.70
C LEU A 110 7.72 1.55 -25.67
N GLN A 111 7.51 2.77 -26.14
CA GLN A 111 7.02 3.89 -25.31
C GLN A 111 5.49 3.91 -25.23
N ALA A 112 4.83 3.57 -26.33
CA ALA A 112 3.39 3.52 -26.42
C ALA A 112 2.91 2.07 -26.39
N VAL A 113 1.79 1.82 -25.72
CA VAL A 113 1.19 0.49 -25.59
C VAL A 113 -0.33 0.58 -25.46
N ALA A 114 -1.05 -0.30 -26.15
CA ALA A 114 -2.46 -0.52 -25.90
C ALA A 114 -2.63 -1.47 -24.71
N LEU A 115 -3.33 -1.02 -23.67
CA LEU A 115 -3.59 -1.80 -22.47
C LEU A 115 -5.05 -2.27 -22.48
N PRO A 116 -5.32 -3.56 -22.72
CA PRO A 116 -6.66 -4.10 -22.74
C PRO A 116 -7.37 -3.95 -21.38
N LYS A 117 -8.70 -3.95 -21.41
CA LYS A 117 -9.51 -4.09 -20.20
C LYS A 117 -9.11 -5.35 -19.41
N GLY A 118 -9.07 -5.26 -18.09
CA GLY A 118 -8.73 -6.37 -17.20
C GLY A 118 -7.23 -6.66 -17.07
N HIS A 119 -6.35 -5.89 -17.73
CA HIS A 119 -4.91 -6.17 -17.76
C HIS A 119 -4.09 -5.11 -17.02
N THR A 120 -2.88 -5.52 -16.66
CA THR A 120 -1.85 -4.66 -16.07
C THR A 120 -0.56 -4.85 -16.88
N VAL A 121 0.15 -3.76 -17.15
CA VAL A 121 1.46 -3.79 -17.80
C VAL A 121 2.53 -3.31 -16.83
N VAL A 122 3.67 -4.01 -16.82
CA VAL A 122 4.85 -3.65 -16.02
C VAL A 122 5.92 -3.08 -16.94
N SER A 123 6.53 -1.98 -16.53
CA SER A 123 7.58 -1.32 -17.31
C SER A 123 8.90 -2.10 -17.31
N ALA A 124 9.75 -1.82 -18.29
CA ALA A 124 11.18 -2.09 -18.16
C ALA A 124 11.77 -1.32 -16.96
N PRO A 125 12.84 -1.82 -16.32
CA PRO A 125 13.47 -1.13 -15.21
C PRO A 125 14.16 0.16 -15.67
N ILE A 126 14.07 1.20 -14.83
CA ILE A 126 14.92 2.39 -14.88
C ILE A 126 16.07 2.14 -13.92
N ILE A 127 17.29 2.23 -14.42
CA ILE A 127 18.49 2.09 -13.59
C ILE A 127 18.93 3.48 -13.12
N ALA A 128 18.65 3.77 -11.87
CA ALA A 128 19.02 5.02 -11.18
C ALA A 128 18.90 4.82 -9.67
N PRO A 129 19.64 5.59 -8.85
CA PRO A 129 19.46 5.57 -7.41
C PRO A 129 18.12 6.21 -7.02
N PHE A 130 17.36 5.51 -6.18
CA PHE A 130 16.12 6.00 -5.55
C PHE A 130 16.25 5.92 -4.04
N HIS A 131 15.74 6.93 -3.35
CA HIS A 131 15.90 7.04 -1.90
C HIS A 131 14.58 6.81 -1.17
N ASN A 132 14.68 6.32 0.05
CA ASN A 132 13.53 6.21 0.93
C ASN A 132 12.95 7.61 1.24
N ALA A 133 11.64 7.72 1.29
CA ALA A 133 10.89 8.97 1.43
C ALA A 133 11.11 10.00 0.31
N GLN A 134 11.73 9.61 -0.81
CA GLN A 134 11.84 10.44 -2.00
C GLN A 134 10.49 10.60 -2.67
N ASP A 135 10.17 11.84 -3.06
CA ASP A 135 9.05 12.10 -3.95
C ASP A 135 9.50 12.05 -5.41
N VAL A 136 8.69 11.41 -6.25
CA VAL A 136 8.84 11.42 -7.71
C VAL A 136 7.52 11.83 -8.37
N ILE A 137 7.58 12.48 -9.53
CA ILE A 137 6.42 12.75 -10.35
C ILE A 137 6.37 11.70 -11.46
N VAL A 138 5.30 10.91 -11.46
CA VAL A 138 5.00 9.97 -12.55
C VAL A 138 3.97 10.63 -13.45
N SER A 139 4.31 10.80 -14.74
CA SER A 139 3.40 11.33 -15.76
C SER A 139 2.98 10.18 -16.68
N VAL A 140 1.67 9.94 -16.79
CA VAL A 140 1.08 8.93 -17.68
C VAL A 140 0.22 9.62 -18.71
N SER A 141 0.58 9.52 -19.98
CA SER A 141 -0.13 10.13 -21.11
C SER A 141 -0.99 9.09 -21.82
N PHE A 142 -2.26 9.38 -21.99
CA PHE A 142 -3.22 8.57 -22.73
C PHE A 142 -3.56 9.21 -24.07
N SER A 143 -3.55 8.40 -25.13
CA SER A 143 -4.00 8.80 -26.49
C SER A 143 -5.51 8.60 -26.70
N THR A 144 -6.19 7.96 -25.76
CA THR A 144 -7.63 7.70 -25.79
C THR A 144 -8.30 8.29 -24.55
N PRO A 145 -9.60 8.62 -24.61
CA PRO A 145 -10.36 8.96 -23.41
C PRO A 145 -10.30 7.84 -22.36
N SER A 146 -10.35 8.22 -21.11
CA SER A 146 -10.26 7.31 -19.98
C SER A 146 -11.32 7.62 -18.93
N LYS A 147 -11.77 6.59 -18.20
CA LYS A 147 -12.72 6.75 -17.11
C LYS A 147 -12.10 6.18 -15.82
N PRO A 148 -11.26 6.98 -15.13
CA PRO A 148 -10.67 6.55 -13.87
C PRO A 148 -11.72 6.50 -12.76
N GLY A 149 -11.57 5.57 -11.82
CA GLY A 149 -12.38 5.52 -10.61
C GLY A 149 -12.12 6.73 -9.70
N ARG A 150 -12.92 6.88 -8.64
CA ARG A 150 -12.70 7.91 -7.62
C ARG A 150 -11.60 7.51 -6.66
N THR A 151 -10.86 8.50 -6.20
CA THR A 151 -9.97 8.37 -5.06
C THR A 151 -10.46 9.24 -3.90
N ASN A 152 -10.19 8.76 -2.70
CA ASN A 152 -10.47 9.50 -1.47
C ASN A 152 -9.18 9.81 -0.70
N LEU A 153 -8.05 9.25 -1.14
CA LEU A 153 -6.75 9.58 -0.59
C LEU A 153 -6.29 10.97 -1.04
N GLY A 154 -5.67 11.74 -0.15
CA GLY A 154 -5.09 13.04 -0.42
C GLY A 154 -3.86 12.99 -1.34
N LEU A 155 -3.95 12.29 -2.48
CA LEU A 155 -2.86 12.28 -3.47
C LEU A 155 -2.78 13.62 -4.19
N GLU A 156 -1.55 14.10 -4.38
CA GLU A 156 -1.30 15.26 -5.24
C GLU A 156 -1.29 14.79 -6.69
N MET A 157 -2.33 15.19 -7.41
CA MET A 157 -2.57 14.79 -8.80
C MET A 157 -2.99 15.99 -9.63
N ALA A 158 -2.57 15.99 -10.89
CA ALA A 158 -3.02 16.97 -11.87
C ALA A 158 -3.25 16.31 -13.23
N PHE A 159 -4.09 16.94 -14.05
CA PHE A 159 -4.42 16.50 -15.39
C PHE A 159 -4.33 17.67 -16.37
N ALA A 160 -3.79 17.39 -17.56
CA ALA A 160 -3.86 18.28 -18.71
C ALA A 160 -4.33 17.49 -19.93
N PRO A 161 -5.37 17.95 -20.64
CA PRO A 161 -5.79 17.35 -21.92
C PRO A 161 -4.72 17.54 -22.99
N THR A 162 -4.74 16.72 -24.05
CA THR A 162 -3.81 16.82 -25.20
C THR A 162 -4.08 18.04 -26.09
N THR A 163 -4.85 19.02 -25.64
CA THR A 163 -5.13 20.24 -26.36
C THR A 163 -3.92 21.18 -26.30
N PRO A 164 -3.49 21.80 -27.43
CA PRO A 164 -2.41 22.76 -27.42
C PRO A 164 -2.65 23.91 -26.43
N GLY A 165 -1.64 24.23 -25.60
CA GLY A 165 -1.72 25.26 -24.57
C GLY A 165 -2.46 24.86 -23.29
N ALA A 166 -2.92 23.62 -23.17
CA ALA A 166 -3.53 23.13 -21.94
C ALA A 166 -2.53 23.14 -20.77
N THR A 167 -3.00 23.57 -19.61
CA THR A 167 -2.24 23.59 -18.36
C THR A 167 -2.69 22.44 -17.45
N PHE A 168 -1.79 22.00 -16.57
CA PHE A 168 -2.12 21.02 -15.55
C PHE A 168 -3.03 21.64 -14.48
N THR A 169 -4.17 21.00 -14.22
CA THR A 169 -5.11 21.37 -13.17
C THR A 169 -5.24 20.26 -12.15
N PRO A 170 -5.35 20.58 -10.84
CA PRO A 170 -5.56 19.55 -9.82
C PRO A 170 -6.79 18.70 -10.13
N ILE A 171 -6.65 17.38 -9.93
CA ILE A 171 -7.74 16.41 -10.16
C ILE A 171 -7.75 15.38 -9.02
N LYS A 172 -8.94 14.85 -8.72
CA LYS A 172 -9.13 13.77 -7.75
C LYS A 172 -9.75 12.57 -8.43
N VAL A 173 -8.91 11.68 -8.93
CA VAL A 173 -9.31 10.42 -9.56
C VAL A 173 -8.40 9.29 -9.09
N ARG A 174 -8.84 8.05 -9.20
CA ARG A 174 -7.98 6.91 -8.91
C ARG A 174 -6.92 6.77 -10.01
N PRO A 175 -5.63 6.71 -9.65
CA PRO A 175 -4.57 6.58 -10.66
C PRO A 175 -4.64 5.23 -11.37
N TYR A 176 -4.25 5.23 -12.64
CA TYR A 176 -3.93 3.99 -13.37
C TYR A 176 -2.57 3.41 -12.96
N LEU A 177 -1.68 4.23 -12.38
CA LEU A 177 -0.48 3.75 -11.70
C LEU A 177 -0.92 2.96 -10.47
N SER A 178 -0.68 1.65 -10.47
CA SER A 178 -1.12 0.76 -9.39
C SER A 178 0.01 0.35 -8.44
N LEU A 179 1.25 0.30 -8.94
CA LEU A 179 2.40 -0.11 -8.13
C LEU A 179 3.68 0.56 -8.65
N VAL A 180 4.52 0.96 -7.71
CA VAL A 180 5.93 1.29 -7.94
C VAL A 180 6.76 0.32 -7.14
N SER A 181 7.67 -0.37 -7.83
CA SER A 181 8.61 -1.30 -7.22
C SER A 181 10.03 -0.80 -7.39
N VAL A 182 10.89 -1.02 -6.40
CA VAL A 182 12.32 -0.73 -6.48
C VAL A 182 13.12 -2.02 -6.33
N ARG A 183 14.27 -2.10 -6.98
CA ARG A 183 15.23 -3.18 -6.80
C ARG A 183 16.21 -2.77 -5.72
N SER A 184 16.35 -3.59 -4.68
CA SER A 184 17.20 -3.26 -3.53
C SER A 184 17.86 -4.51 -2.95
N SER A 185 19.11 -4.38 -2.54
CA SER A 185 19.80 -5.38 -1.69
C SER A 185 19.51 -5.19 -0.20
N GLN A 186 18.79 -4.12 0.16
CA GLN A 186 18.47 -3.73 1.54
C GLN A 186 16.96 -3.66 1.81
N ALA A 187 16.13 -4.21 0.91
CA ALA A 187 14.69 -4.25 1.08
C ALA A 187 14.24 -5.62 1.63
N PRO A 188 14.23 -5.80 2.95
CA PRO A 188 13.93 -7.12 3.53
C PRO A 188 12.49 -7.56 3.31
N CYS A 189 11.56 -6.62 3.08
CA CYS A 189 10.12 -6.89 3.08
C CYS A 189 9.28 -5.80 2.41
N THR A 190 8.08 -6.21 2.00
CA THR A 190 6.96 -5.31 1.69
C THR A 190 5.78 -5.64 2.59
N VAL A 191 5.16 -4.61 3.17
CA VAL A 191 3.90 -4.69 3.92
C VAL A 191 2.79 -4.17 3.02
N VAL A 192 1.76 -4.98 2.83
CA VAL A 192 0.53 -4.58 2.14
C VAL A 192 -0.48 -4.11 3.18
N ALA A 193 -0.84 -2.83 3.14
CA ALA A 193 -1.99 -2.30 3.86
C ALA A 193 -3.25 -2.58 3.03
N PHE A 194 -4.05 -3.56 3.43
CA PHE A 194 -5.19 -4.04 2.68
C PHE A 194 -6.48 -3.72 3.43
N GLY A 195 -7.48 -3.16 2.73
CA GLY A 195 -8.73 -2.80 3.39
C GLY A 195 -9.67 -1.96 2.53
N ASP A 196 -10.59 -1.30 3.23
CA ASP A 196 -11.64 -0.44 2.67
C ASP A 196 -11.26 1.06 2.63
N SER A 197 -12.27 1.95 2.77
CA SER A 197 -12.08 3.41 2.77
C SER A 197 -11.18 3.92 3.89
N ILE A 198 -11.13 3.26 5.03
CA ILE A 198 -10.30 3.66 6.17
C ILE A 198 -8.83 3.39 5.84
N THR A 199 -8.53 2.31 5.12
CA THR A 199 -7.18 2.02 4.61
C THR A 199 -6.86 2.87 3.38
N ASP A 200 -7.82 3.06 2.46
CA ASP A 200 -7.71 3.97 1.30
C ASP A 200 -7.32 5.39 1.73
N GLY A 201 -7.79 5.83 2.91
CA GLY A 201 -7.49 7.15 3.48
C GLY A 201 -8.59 8.16 3.26
N PHE A 202 -9.86 7.72 3.19
CA PHE A 202 -11.03 8.59 3.06
C PHE A 202 -11.06 9.60 4.20
N LEU A 203 -11.28 10.88 3.88
CA LEU A 203 -11.19 12.04 4.77
C LEU A 203 -9.81 12.32 5.39
N GLY A 204 -8.80 11.52 5.07
CA GLY A 204 -7.40 11.89 5.28
C GLY A 204 -6.95 12.84 4.18
N LEU A 205 -6.99 14.15 4.44
CA LEU A 205 -6.75 15.18 3.42
C LEU A 205 -5.29 15.57 3.29
N SER A 206 -4.46 15.19 4.26
CA SER A 206 -3.04 15.53 4.25
C SER A 206 -2.26 14.64 3.28
N PRO A 207 -1.68 15.18 2.22
CA PRO A 207 -0.78 14.44 1.33
C PRO A 207 0.44 13.86 2.06
N GLN A 208 0.81 14.46 3.19
CA GLN A 208 1.97 14.06 3.98
C GLN A 208 1.67 12.80 4.81
N THR A 209 0.50 12.69 5.43
CA THR A 209 0.16 11.52 6.25
C THR A 209 -0.28 10.33 5.41
N ARG A 210 -0.92 10.56 4.27
CA ARG A 210 -1.37 9.51 3.32
C ARG A 210 -2.09 8.34 4.00
N GLY A 211 -2.96 8.67 4.98
CA GLY A 211 -3.66 7.71 5.80
C GLY A 211 -2.76 6.97 6.80
N TRP A 212 -3.30 5.96 7.48
CA TRP A 212 -2.53 5.15 8.41
C TRP A 212 -1.38 4.35 7.73
N PRO A 213 -1.50 3.89 6.47
CA PRO A 213 -0.38 3.23 5.78
C PRO A 213 0.82 4.16 5.58
N GLY A 214 0.57 5.44 5.27
CA GLY A 214 1.63 6.44 5.15
C GLY A 214 2.34 6.70 6.47
N ARG A 215 1.58 6.78 7.59
CA ARG A 215 2.17 6.90 8.92
C ARG A 215 3.01 5.67 9.30
N LEU A 216 2.53 4.47 8.95
CA LEU A 216 3.33 3.25 9.14
C LEU A 216 4.64 3.32 8.35
N ALA A 217 4.57 3.77 7.09
CA ALA A 217 5.76 3.93 6.24
C ALA A 217 6.78 4.91 6.85
N GLU A 218 6.33 6.05 7.40
CA GLU A 218 7.20 7.01 8.12
C GLU A 218 7.92 6.33 9.29
N ARG A 219 7.21 5.54 10.09
CA ARG A 219 7.78 4.84 11.25
C ARG A 219 8.79 3.78 10.85
N LEU A 220 8.48 3.00 9.80
CA LEU A 220 9.41 2.00 9.26
C LEU A 220 10.64 2.65 8.64
N ALA A 221 10.49 3.82 8.01
CA ALA A 221 11.59 4.59 7.45
C ALA A 221 12.63 5.03 8.49
N ALA A 222 12.21 5.22 9.74
CA ALA A 222 13.10 5.61 10.83
C ALA A 222 13.94 4.45 11.39
N LEU A 223 13.65 3.19 11.01
CA LEU A 223 14.39 2.02 11.45
C LEU A 223 15.73 1.89 10.70
N PRO A 224 16.69 1.09 11.21
CA PRO A 224 17.89 0.68 10.45
C PRO A 224 17.52 0.07 9.10
N ALA A 225 18.33 0.25 8.07
CA ALA A 225 18.02 -0.18 6.70
C ALA A 225 17.63 -1.67 6.60
N SER A 226 18.28 -2.54 7.36
CA SER A 226 17.99 -3.99 7.42
C SER A 226 16.61 -4.35 8.02
N GLN A 227 15.90 -3.40 8.60
CA GLN A 227 14.57 -3.57 9.21
C GLN A 227 13.47 -2.77 8.51
N ARG A 228 13.82 -2.01 7.45
CA ARG A 228 12.86 -1.18 6.71
C ARG A 228 12.06 -2.03 5.74
N CYS A 229 10.75 -2.10 5.93
CA CYS A 229 9.84 -2.65 4.93
C CYS A 229 9.26 -1.50 4.08
N GLY A 230 9.06 -1.77 2.81
CA GLY A 230 8.19 -0.94 1.99
C GLY A 230 6.73 -1.08 2.43
N VAL A 231 5.93 -0.05 2.23
CA VAL A 231 4.48 -0.09 2.49
C VAL A 231 3.74 0.28 1.22
N VAL A 232 2.77 -0.55 0.83
CA VAL A 232 1.87 -0.28 -0.29
C VAL A 232 0.43 -0.22 0.21
N ASN A 233 -0.32 0.79 -0.24
CA ASN A 233 -1.72 0.97 0.14
C ASN A 233 -2.63 0.29 -0.89
N MET A 234 -3.31 -0.78 -0.48
CA MET A 234 -4.27 -1.53 -1.29
C MET A 234 -5.70 -1.40 -0.73
N GLY A 235 -6.01 -0.24 -0.15
CA GLY A 235 -7.35 0.13 0.28
C GLY A 235 -8.25 0.50 -0.91
N ILE A 236 -9.53 0.14 -0.83
CA ILE A 236 -10.56 0.52 -1.79
C ILE A 236 -11.82 0.94 -1.05
N SER A 237 -12.23 2.20 -1.20
CA SER A 237 -13.42 2.72 -0.53
C SER A 237 -14.68 1.91 -0.86
N GLY A 238 -15.40 1.49 0.18
CA GLY A 238 -16.62 0.68 0.05
C GLY A 238 -16.36 -0.81 -0.21
N ASN A 239 -15.10 -1.27 -0.14
CA ASN A 239 -14.76 -2.68 -0.33
C ASN A 239 -15.35 -3.57 0.78
N ARG A 240 -15.54 -4.83 0.48
CA ARG A 240 -16.11 -5.86 1.37
C ARG A 240 -15.28 -7.14 1.30
N VAL A 241 -15.32 -7.90 2.36
CA VAL A 241 -14.65 -9.22 2.42
C VAL A 241 -15.35 -10.24 1.52
N LEU A 242 -16.68 -10.35 1.65
CA LEU A 242 -17.45 -11.50 1.18
C LEU A 242 -18.10 -11.29 -0.18
N LYS A 243 -18.47 -10.06 -0.50
CA LYS A 243 -19.29 -9.75 -1.70
C LYS A 243 -18.64 -8.64 -2.50
N GLN A 244 -18.84 -8.68 -3.81
CA GLN A 244 -18.57 -7.54 -4.65
C GLN A 244 -19.41 -6.35 -4.17
N GLY A 245 -18.77 -5.21 -4.02
CA GLY A 245 -19.39 -3.94 -3.67
C GLY A 245 -19.07 -2.90 -4.73
N ARG A 246 -18.40 -1.81 -4.32
CA ARG A 246 -17.85 -0.79 -5.25
C ARG A 246 -16.62 -1.27 -6.02
N ALA A 247 -16.12 -2.45 -5.71
CA ALA A 247 -15.03 -3.13 -6.40
C ALA A 247 -15.12 -4.62 -6.12
N THR A 248 -14.29 -5.39 -6.80
CA THR A 248 -14.05 -6.82 -6.56
C THR A 248 -13.82 -7.09 -5.07
N SER A 249 -14.41 -8.16 -4.51
CA SER A 249 -14.32 -8.49 -3.09
C SER A 249 -12.87 -8.67 -2.62
N ALA A 250 -12.62 -8.49 -1.33
CA ALA A 250 -11.28 -8.70 -0.75
C ALA A 250 -10.72 -10.09 -1.08
N LEU A 251 -11.56 -11.12 -1.01
CA LEU A 251 -11.16 -12.47 -1.36
C LEU A 251 -10.78 -12.60 -2.84
N ASP A 252 -11.55 -12.01 -3.75
CA ASP A 252 -11.31 -12.16 -5.19
C ASP A 252 -10.14 -11.31 -5.69
N ARG A 253 -9.89 -10.14 -5.09
CA ARG A 253 -8.75 -9.27 -5.45
C ARG A 253 -7.43 -9.65 -4.76
N PHE A 254 -7.41 -10.68 -3.90
CA PHE A 254 -6.21 -11.12 -3.18
C PHE A 254 -5.00 -11.34 -4.10
N TRP A 255 -5.19 -12.05 -5.21
CA TRP A 255 -4.10 -12.36 -6.13
C TRP A 255 -3.53 -11.12 -6.83
N ARG A 256 -4.42 -10.16 -7.16
CA ARG A 256 -4.05 -8.91 -7.80
C ARG A 256 -3.34 -7.94 -6.83
N ASP A 257 -3.89 -7.79 -5.62
CA ASP A 257 -3.50 -6.68 -4.72
C ASP A 257 -2.57 -7.12 -3.58
N VAL A 258 -2.35 -8.43 -3.41
CA VAL A 258 -1.41 -8.99 -2.43
C VAL A 258 -0.35 -9.84 -3.11
N ALA A 259 -0.74 -10.93 -3.76
CA ALA A 259 0.22 -11.92 -4.27
C ALA A 259 1.11 -11.38 -5.40
N SER A 260 0.63 -10.41 -6.19
CA SER A 260 1.43 -9.77 -7.25
C SER A 260 2.41 -8.71 -6.75
N VAL A 261 2.33 -8.32 -5.48
CA VAL A 261 3.24 -7.31 -4.90
C VAL A 261 4.61 -7.93 -4.66
N PRO A 262 5.69 -7.39 -5.24
CA PRO A 262 7.01 -7.96 -5.07
C PRO A 262 7.48 -7.95 -3.61
N ASN A 263 8.07 -9.06 -3.19
CA ASN A 263 8.65 -9.27 -1.85
C ASN A 263 7.67 -8.98 -0.71
N VAL A 264 6.37 -9.26 -0.92
CA VAL A 264 5.39 -9.16 0.16
C VAL A 264 5.66 -10.23 1.21
N THR A 265 5.77 -9.80 2.46
CA THR A 265 5.99 -10.68 3.62
C THR A 265 4.87 -10.56 4.64
N HIS A 266 4.19 -9.41 4.66
CA HIS A 266 3.14 -9.11 5.63
C HIS A 266 1.96 -8.39 4.96
N VAL A 267 0.77 -8.73 5.43
CA VAL A 267 -0.47 -7.97 5.16
C VAL A 267 -1.01 -7.47 6.48
N ILE A 268 -1.45 -6.21 6.53
CA ILE A 268 -2.32 -5.70 7.58
C ILE A 268 -3.71 -5.59 6.98
N LEU A 269 -4.64 -6.44 7.42
CA LEU A 269 -6.00 -6.55 6.90
C LEU A 269 -6.96 -5.79 7.81
N LEU A 270 -7.50 -4.65 7.32
CA LEU A 270 -8.57 -3.90 7.97
C LEU A 270 -9.76 -3.81 7.01
N GLU A 271 -10.69 -4.75 7.11
CA GLU A 271 -11.79 -4.91 6.16
C GLU A 271 -12.99 -5.56 6.85
N GLY A 272 -14.23 -5.23 6.46
CA GLY A 272 -15.44 -5.89 6.94
C GLY A 272 -16.52 -4.94 7.46
N ILE A 273 -16.20 -3.67 7.75
CA ILE A 273 -17.21 -2.72 8.21
C ILE A 273 -18.29 -2.48 7.16
N ASN A 274 -17.96 -2.54 5.88
CA ASN A 274 -18.93 -2.38 4.79
C ASN A 274 -19.77 -3.65 4.55
N ASP A 275 -19.27 -4.83 4.89
CA ASP A 275 -20.09 -6.04 4.90
C ASP A 275 -21.22 -5.90 5.92
N ILE A 276 -20.89 -5.44 7.13
CA ILE A 276 -21.84 -5.22 8.23
C ILE A 276 -22.79 -4.08 7.88
N GLY A 277 -22.23 -2.88 7.54
CA GLY A 277 -23.00 -1.66 7.35
C GLY A 277 -23.99 -1.74 6.19
N ALA A 278 -23.60 -2.33 5.06
CA ALA A 278 -24.43 -2.47 3.89
C ALA A 278 -25.28 -3.76 3.88
N GLY A 279 -25.06 -4.69 4.82
CA GLY A 279 -25.93 -5.84 5.04
C GLY A 279 -27.26 -5.44 5.64
N ALA A 280 -28.26 -6.32 5.55
CA ALA A 280 -29.50 -6.17 6.29
C ALA A 280 -29.27 -6.33 7.81
N GLU A 281 -30.19 -5.87 8.65
CA GLU A 281 -30.13 -6.09 10.10
C GLU A 281 -30.46 -7.53 10.49
N SER A 282 -31.27 -8.22 9.68
CA SER A 282 -31.71 -9.59 9.91
C SER A 282 -32.06 -10.29 8.60
N GLY A 283 -32.28 -11.59 8.66
CA GLY A 283 -32.63 -12.41 7.51
C GLY A 283 -31.42 -12.82 6.67
N PRO A 284 -31.62 -13.35 5.45
CA PRO A 284 -30.58 -13.97 4.64
C PRO A 284 -29.50 -13.01 4.13
N ASP A 285 -29.80 -11.71 4.09
CA ASP A 285 -28.87 -10.67 3.67
C ASP A 285 -28.11 -10.01 4.84
N ALA A 286 -28.40 -10.40 6.09
CA ALA A 286 -27.64 -9.99 7.24
C ALA A 286 -26.26 -10.67 7.24
N VAL A 287 -25.23 -9.92 7.57
CA VAL A 287 -23.86 -10.46 7.70
C VAL A 287 -23.63 -10.85 9.15
N THR A 288 -23.31 -12.12 9.36
CA THR A 288 -23.01 -12.65 10.70
C THR A 288 -21.53 -12.57 11.00
N PRO A 289 -21.13 -12.55 12.30
CA PRO A 289 -19.72 -12.65 12.69
C PRO A 289 -19.03 -13.87 12.09
N ASP A 290 -19.70 -15.03 12.08
CA ASP A 290 -19.12 -16.29 11.58
C ASP A 290 -18.82 -16.24 10.09
N GLN A 291 -19.64 -15.56 9.29
CA GLN A 291 -19.37 -15.36 7.86
C GLN A 291 -18.11 -14.52 7.64
N LEU A 292 -17.93 -13.42 8.38
CA LEU A 292 -16.73 -12.60 8.29
C LEU A 292 -15.50 -13.35 8.78
N ILE A 293 -15.59 -14.06 9.90
CA ILE A 293 -14.51 -14.90 10.44
C ILE A 293 -14.10 -15.97 9.43
N TYR A 294 -15.09 -16.61 8.76
CA TYR A 294 -14.79 -17.54 7.67
C TYR A 294 -14.04 -16.86 6.53
N GLY A 295 -14.49 -15.68 6.10
CA GLY A 295 -13.80 -14.89 5.06
C GLY A 295 -12.35 -14.56 5.45
N TYR A 296 -12.10 -14.14 6.68
CA TYR A 296 -10.74 -13.90 7.19
C TYR A 296 -9.90 -15.16 7.16
N ARG A 297 -10.41 -16.30 7.59
CA ARG A 297 -9.70 -17.59 7.53
C ARG A 297 -9.33 -17.97 6.10
N GLN A 298 -10.21 -17.73 5.12
CA GLN A 298 -9.93 -17.96 3.71
C GLN A 298 -8.82 -17.02 3.20
N PHE A 299 -8.83 -15.74 3.59
CA PHE A 299 -7.80 -14.78 3.23
C PHE A 299 -6.44 -15.18 3.81
N VAL A 300 -6.40 -15.51 5.11
CA VAL A 300 -5.19 -15.95 5.81
C VAL A 300 -4.63 -17.24 5.22
N ALA A 301 -5.47 -18.22 4.91
CA ALA A 301 -5.03 -19.47 4.29
C ALA A 301 -4.34 -19.24 2.93
N ARG A 302 -4.86 -18.32 2.10
CA ARG A 302 -4.22 -17.94 0.83
C ARG A 302 -2.87 -17.26 1.06
N ALA A 303 -2.77 -16.37 2.04
CA ALA A 303 -1.54 -15.67 2.39
C ALA A 303 -0.48 -16.66 2.91
N HIS A 304 -0.84 -17.56 3.82
CA HIS A 304 0.05 -18.57 4.37
C HIS A 304 0.54 -19.55 3.30
N ALA A 305 -0.26 -19.90 2.31
CA ALA A 305 0.18 -20.72 1.18
C ALA A 305 1.32 -20.08 0.37
N LEU A 306 1.50 -18.76 0.49
CA LEU A 306 2.58 -17.98 -0.11
C LEU A 306 3.68 -17.57 0.88
N GLY A 307 3.62 -18.04 2.13
CA GLY A 307 4.55 -17.65 3.20
C GLY A 307 4.34 -16.23 3.72
N ILE A 308 3.19 -15.61 3.46
CA ILE A 308 2.85 -14.24 3.85
C ILE A 308 2.11 -14.26 5.19
N LYS A 309 2.59 -13.50 6.17
CA LYS A 309 1.92 -13.30 7.46
C LYS A 309 0.79 -12.28 7.35
N VAL A 310 -0.30 -12.48 8.08
CA VAL A 310 -1.44 -11.56 8.11
C VAL A 310 -1.69 -11.04 9.52
N LEU A 311 -1.63 -9.73 9.69
CA LEU A 311 -2.06 -9.06 10.92
C LEU A 311 -3.50 -8.60 10.76
N GLY A 312 -4.37 -8.99 11.68
CA GLY A 312 -5.78 -8.58 11.69
C GLY A 312 -5.96 -7.22 12.35
N GLY A 313 -6.51 -6.26 11.62
CA GLY A 313 -6.95 -4.98 12.16
C GLY A 313 -8.35 -5.08 12.74
N THR A 314 -8.57 -4.61 13.98
CA THR A 314 -9.92 -4.52 14.54
C THR A 314 -10.71 -3.40 13.86
N LEU A 315 -11.98 -3.65 13.57
CA LEU A 315 -12.89 -2.68 12.94
C LEU A 315 -13.13 -1.49 13.86
N THR A 316 -12.92 -0.29 13.36
CA THR A 316 -13.07 0.97 14.11
C THR A 316 -14.51 1.23 14.57
N PRO A 317 -14.75 2.03 15.61
CA PRO A 317 -16.10 2.38 16.05
C PRO A 317 -16.88 3.06 14.94
N ALA A 318 -18.17 2.74 14.80
CA ALA A 318 -19.01 3.26 13.73
C ALA A 318 -20.51 3.31 14.08
N LEU A 319 -20.90 3.19 15.36
CA LEU A 319 -22.34 3.07 15.73
C LEU A 319 -23.19 4.21 15.16
N ARG A 320 -22.67 5.44 15.14
CA ARG A 320 -23.43 6.61 14.66
C ARG A 320 -23.33 6.85 13.16
N ALA A 321 -22.58 6.02 12.43
CA ALA A 321 -22.53 6.11 10.97
C ALA A 321 -23.91 5.79 10.36
N GLY A 322 -24.30 6.51 9.30
CA GLY A 322 -25.65 6.49 8.76
C GLY A 322 -26.18 5.14 8.27
N TYR A 323 -25.34 4.12 8.17
CA TYR A 323 -25.72 2.76 7.76
C TYR A 323 -25.52 1.71 8.87
N MET A 324 -25.17 2.15 10.08
CA MET A 324 -25.00 1.30 11.26
C MET A 324 -26.26 1.35 12.15
N SER A 325 -26.39 0.36 13.01
CA SER A 325 -27.45 0.25 14.03
C SER A 325 -26.91 -0.49 15.26
N PRO A 326 -27.64 -0.51 16.39
CA PRO A 326 -27.22 -1.28 17.56
C PRO A 326 -26.98 -2.77 17.28
N VAL A 327 -27.76 -3.39 16.39
CA VAL A 327 -27.59 -4.80 16.00
C VAL A 327 -26.30 -4.99 15.21
N LYS A 328 -26.04 -4.11 14.26
CA LYS A 328 -24.80 -4.14 13.46
C LYS A 328 -23.56 -3.83 14.32
N GLU A 329 -23.70 -2.97 15.34
CA GLU A 329 -22.61 -2.71 16.29
C GLU A 329 -22.30 -3.97 17.13
N GLN A 330 -23.31 -4.73 17.55
CA GLN A 330 -23.07 -6.02 18.21
C GLN A 330 -22.28 -6.99 17.30
N THR A 331 -22.60 -7.02 16.01
CA THR A 331 -21.85 -7.80 15.03
C THR A 331 -20.39 -7.33 14.94
N ARG A 332 -20.14 -6.00 14.85
CA ARG A 332 -18.79 -5.42 14.84
C ARG A 332 -18.01 -5.81 16.09
N GLN A 333 -18.62 -5.70 17.27
CA GLN A 333 -17.97 -6.06 18.54
C GLN A 333 -17.65 -7.56 18.60
N ALA A 334 -18.56 -8.45 18.14
CA ALA A 334 -18.30 -9.87 18.09
C ALA A 334 -17.15 -10.23 17.13
N VAL A 335 -17.08 -9.58 15.96
CA VAL A 335 -15.97 -9.73 15.02
C VAL A 335 -14.67 -9.26 15.66
N ASN A 336 -14.66 -8.10 16.31
CA ASN A 336 -13.47 -7.59 16.99
C ASN A 336 -13.01 -8.50 18.14
N ALA A 337 -13.94 -9.08 18.90
CA ALA A 337 -13.61 -10.06 19.93
C ALA A 337 -12.95 -11.31 19.31
N ALA A 338 -13.45 -11.79 18.18
CA ALA A 338 -12.85 -12.90 17.46
C ALA A 338 -11.45 -12.57 16.91
N ILE A 339 -11.24 -11.38 16.33
CA ILE A 339 -9.94 -10.92 15.86
C ILE A 339 -8.92 -10.94 17.02
N ARG A 340 -9.31 -10.45 18.21
CA ARG A 340 -8.42 -10.39 19.38
C ARG A 340 -8.11 -11.76 19.99
N SER A 341 -9.01 -12.72 19.94
CA SER A 341 -8.95 -13.94 20.77
C SER A 341 -8.78 -15.25 20.03
N GLN A 342 -9.29 -15.37 18.79
CA GLN A 342 -9.40 -16.67 18.12
C GLN A 342 -8.15 -17.14 17.37
N LYS A 343 -7.04 -16.42 17.44
CA LYS A 343 -5.80 -16.76 16.74
C LYS A 343 -6.02 -17.03 15.22
N ILE A 344 -6.86 -16.20 14.60
CA ILE A 344 -7.12 -16.27 13.15
C ILE A 344 -5.90 -15.74 12.40
N PHE A 345 -5.24 -14.72 12.97
CA PHE A 345 -4.16 -13.94 12.39
C PHE A 345 -2.83 -14.23 13.09
N ASP A 346 -1.72 -13.90 12.43
CA ASP A 346 -0.37 -14.00 12.97
C ASP A 346 -0.09 -12.92 14.03
N GLY A 347 -0.92 -11.90 14.09
CA GLY A 347 -0.89 -10.83 15.09
C GLY A 347 -2.10 -9.94 14.93
N VAL A 348 -2.28 -9.02 15.89
CA VAL A 348 -3.42 -8.11 15.91
C VAL A 348 -2.92 -6.67 15.96
N VAL A 349 -3.54 -5.81 15.16
CA VAL A 349 -3.45 -4.34 15.28
C VAL A 349 -4.78 -3.82 15.80
N ASP A 350 -4.81 -3.36 17.04
CA ASP A 350 -6.05 -2.91 17.68
C ASP A 350 -6.40 -1.47 17.29
N PHE A 351 -6.83 -1.29 16.04
CA PHE A 351 -7.27 0.01 15.53
C PHE A 351 -8.49 0.56 16.26
N ASP A 352 -9.41 -0.32 16.67
CA ASP A 352 -10.56 0.06 17.50
C ASP A 352 -10.08 0.73 18.79
N ALA A 353 -9.16 0.11 19.53
CA ALA A 353 -8.62 0.69 20.76
C ALA A 353 -7.88 2.01 20.53
N ALA A 354 -7.23 2.19 19.36
CA ALA A 354 -6.50 3.42 19.05
C ALA A 354 -7.42 4.62 18.89
N VAL A 355 -8.62 4.45 18.35
CA VAL A 355 -9.51 5.56 17.96
C VAL A 355 -10.82 5.64 18.75
N ARG A 356 -11.22 4.59 19.49
CA ARG A 356 -12.49 4.57 20.22
C ARG A 356 -12.50 5.55 21.41
N SER A 357 -13.67 6.13 21.66
CA SER A 357 -13.92 6.95 22.84
C SER A 357 -13.75 6.13 24.14
N PRO A 358 -13.09 6.68 25.16
CA PRO A 358 -12.96 5.99 26.44
C PRO A 358 -14.28 5.94 27.22
N THR A 359 -15.22 6.84 26.96
CA THR A 359 -16.50 6.96 27.66
C THR A 359 -17.64 6.24 26.94
N VAL A 360 -17.60 6.22 25.59
CA VAL A 360 -18.59 5.55 24.74
C VAL A 360 -17.84 4.70 23.71
N PRO A 361 -17.44 3.45 24.04
CA PRO A 361 -16.56 2.65 23.18
C PRO A 361 -17.12 2.30 21.78
N ALA A 362 -18.42 2.45 21.56
CA ALA A 362 -19.04 2.29 20.25
C ALA A 362 -18.86 3.52 19.34
N ASP A 363 -18.39 4.63 19.89
CA ASP A 363 -18.12 5.87 19.18
C ASP A 363 -16.60 6.10 19.05
N MET A 364 -16.23 6.84 18.01
CA MET A 364 -14.88 7.37 17.84
C MET A 364 -14.65 8.54 18.84
N LYS A 365 -13.37 8.77 19.21
CA LYS A 365 -13.01 9.99 19.95
C LYS A 365 -13.44 11.22 19.16
N PRO A 366 -14.04 12.24 19.82
CA PRO A 366 -14.50 13.45 19.12
C PRO A 366 -13.41 14.14 18.29
N GLU A 367 -12.16 14.17 18.78
CA GLU A 367 -11.03 14.78 18.07
C GLU A 367 -10.61 14.02 16.81
N PHE A 368 -11.05 12.77 16.64
CA PHE A 368 -10.76 11.93 15.46
C PHE A 368 -11.94 11.83 14.50
N ASP A 369 -13.13 12.23 14.91
CA ASP A 369 -14.37 12.13 14.16
C ASP A 369 -14.65 13.42 13.37
N PRO A 370 -14.60 13.40 12.05
CA PRO A 370 -14.92 14.58 11.22
C PRO A 370 -16.42 14.85 11.08
N GLY A 371 -17.29 14.04 11.71
CA GLY A 371 -18.74 14.19 11.74
C GLY A 371 -19.54 13.16 10.93
N ASP A 372 -18.88 12.26 10.20
CA ASP A 372 -19.55 11.14 9.54
C ASP A 372 -19.62 9.88 10.40
N HIS A 373 -18.94 9.89 11.54
CA HIS A 373 -18.94 8.84 12.56
C HIS A 373 -18.43 7.47 12.07
N LEU A 374 -17.66 7.45 11.00
CA LEU A 374 -17.15 6.24 10.37
C LEU A 374 -15.64 6.35 10.05
N HIS A 375 -15.24 7.43 9.40
CA HIS A 375 -13.90 7.61 8.90
C HIS A 375 -13.08 8.50 9.84
N PRO A 376 -11.93 8.04 10.34
CA PRO A 376 -11.05 8.90 11.11
C PRO A 376 -10.48 10.04 10.26
N ASN A 377 -10.37 11.24 10.84
CA ASN A 377 -9.61 12.33 10.22
C ASN A 377 -8.09 12.06 10.25
N ASP A 378 -7.27 13.01 9.76
CA ASP A 378 -5.81 12.85 9.70
C ASP A 378 -5.19 12.50 11.07
N ALA A 379 -5.70 13.05 12.16
CA ALA A 379 -5.20 12.76 13.51
C ALA A 379 -5.53 11.32 13.93
N GLY A 380 -6.75 10.85 13.63
CA GLY A 380 -7.19 9.49 13.89
C GLY A 380 -6.43 8.47 13.02
N LEU A 381 -6.26 8.75 11.72
CA LEU A 381 -5.46 7.91 10.83
C LEU A 381 -3.98 7.83 11.27
N ARG A 382 -3.44 8.94 11.80
CA ARG A 382 -2.10 8.95 12.38
C ARG A 382 -2.03 8.09 13.65
N ALA A 383 -3.02 8.18 14.54
CA ALA A 383 -3.11 7.34 15.75
C ALA A 383 -3.20 5.84 15.37
N MET A 384 -3.94 5.49 14.33
CA MET A 384 -3.98 4.12 13.81
C MET A 384 -2.61 3.65 13.32
N GLY A 385 -1.91 4.45 12.52
CA GLY A 385 -0.55 4.11 12.06
C GLY A 385 0.45 3.97 13.22
N ASP A 386 0.28 4.77 14.30
CA ASP A 386 1.10 4.68 15.51
C ASP A 386 0.78 3.43 16.35
N ALA A 387 -0.43 2.89 16.28
CA ALA A 387 -0.84 1.68 16.99
C ALA A 387 -0.22 0.39 16.42
N VAL A 388 0.33 0.41 15.21
CA VAL A 388 0.99 -0.78 14.65
C VAL A 388 2.26 -1.11 15.43
N ASN A 389 2.30 -2.29 16.04
CA ASN A 389 3.51 -2.79 16.69
C ASN A 389 4.53 -3.26 15.63
N LEU A 390 5.59 -2.47 15.41
CA LEU A 390 6.61 -2.76 14.40
C LEU A 390 7.36 -4.07 14.64
N SER A 391 7.36 -4.60 15.86
CA SER A 391 8.00 -5.90 16.14
C SER A 391 7.31 -7.08 15.44
N LEU A 392 6.03 -6.93 15.08
CA LEU A 392 5.26 -7.92 14.31
C LEU A 392 5.61 -7.94 12.82
N LEU A 393 6.31 -6.91 12.33
CA LEU A 393 6.68 -6.74 10.92
C LEU A 393 8.16 -7.07 10.65
N LYS A 394 8.81 -7.77 11.59
CA LYS A 394 10.20 -8.21 11.36
C LYS A 394 10.24 -9.23 10.23
N PRO A 395 11.18 -9.06 9.26
CA PRO A 395 11.39 -9.98 8.16
C PRO A 395 11.69 -11.39 8.61
#